data_3634c5b73c610288278e61464f8468b7
#
_entry.id   3634c5b73c610288278e61464f8468b7
#
_cell.length_a   1.000
_cell.length_b   1.000
_cell.length_c   1.000
_cell.angle_alpha   90.00
_cell.angle_beta   90.00
_cell.angle_gamma   90.00
#
_symmetry.space_group_name_H-M   'P 1'
#
loop_
_entity.id
_entity.type
_entity.pdbx_description
1 polymer ?
#
loop_
_entity_poly.entity_id
_entity_poly.type
_entity_poly.pdbx_seq_one_letter_code
_entity_poly.pdbx_strand_id
1 'polypeptide(L)'
;MESMRLTNMHIRTLREVPSEAEIDSHILLLRAGMIRKLVSGVYGFMPLGWRSLRKIENIIRHEMDAAGGQEILMSAVQPAELWQESGRWFSY
;
A
#
# COMPACT_ATOMS: atom_id res chain seq x y z
N MET A 1 4.79 23.71 -0.21
CA MET A 1 4.52 22.45 0.51
C MET A 1 3.50 22.72 1.59
N GLU A 2 2.42 21.96 1.60
CA GLU A 2 1.43 22.07 2.65
C GLU A 2 2.01 21.61 3.98
N SER A 3 1.77 22.39 5.05
CA SER A 3 2.20 21.98 6.37
C SER A 3 1.33 20.83 6.87
N MET A 4 1.96 19.77 7.37
CA MET A 4 1.25 18.66 8.01
C MET A 4 1.00 19.00 9.47
N ARG A 5 -0.26 18.96 9.88
CA ARG A 5 -0.65 19.10 11.27
C ARG A 5 -1.45 17.88 11.71
N LEU A 6 -1.13 17.32 12.86
CA LEU A 6 -1.83 16.15 13.40
C LEU A 6 -3.32 16.43 13.60
N THR A 7 -3.66 17.67 13.96
CA THR A 7 -5.06 18.05 14.14
C THR A 7 -5.88 18.02 12.84
N ASN A 8 -5.21 18.12 11.69
CA ASN A 8 -5.83 18.12 10.37
C ASN A 8 -5.73 16.76 9.66
N MET A 9 -5.18 15.76 10.32
CA MET A 9 -5.00 14.43 9.76
C MET A 9 -5.79 13.40 10.52
N HIS A 10 -6.30 12.42 9.79
CA HIS A 10 -6.91 11.25 10.40
C HIS A 10 -5.79 10.30 10.84
N ILE A 11 -5.40 10.41 12.10
CA ILE A 11 -4.35 9.60 12.71
C ILE A 11 -4.90 9.00 13.99
N ARG A 12 -4.73 7.69 14.15
CA ARG A 12 -5.04 6.99 15.39
C ARG A 12 -3.94 5.99 15.69
N THR A 13 -3.21 6.24 16.76
CA THR A 13 -2.13 5.36 17.20
C THR A 13 -2.66 4.28 18.15
N LEU A 14 -1.90 3.20 18.29
CA LEU A 14 -2.21 2.11 19.19
C LEU A 14 -1.09 1.94 20.21
N ARG A 15 -1.46 1.70 21.49
CA ARG A 15 -0.49 1.42 22.55
C ARG A 15 -0.07 -0.03 22.58
N GLU A 16 -0.99 -0.92 22.26
CA GLU A 16 -0.77 -2.36 22.29
C GLU A 16 -0.46 -2.89 20.91
N VAL A 17 0.27 -4.01 20.87
CA VAL A 17 0.56 -4.73 19.64
C VAL A 17 -0.67 -5.54 19.25
N PRO A 18 -1.23 -5.33 18.04
CA PRO A 18 -2.33 -6.17 17.55
C PRO A 18 -1.90 -7.64 17.47
N SER A 19 -2.80 -8.55 17.86
CA SER A 19 -2.49 -9.98 17.94
C SER A 19 -2.10 -10.61 16.60
N GLU A 20 -2.55 -10.02 15.47
CA GLU A 20 -2.24 -10.51 14.14
C GLU A 20 -0.87 -10.04 13.61
N ALA A 21 -0.21 -9.14 14.32
CA ALA A 21 1.06 -8.56 13.87
C ALA A 21 2.24 -9.32 14.50
N GLU A 22 3.09 -9.92 13.67
CA GLU A 22 4.26 -10.69 14.09
C GLU A 22 5.58 -10.05 13.66
N ILE A 23 5.60 -9.39 12.51
CA ILE A 23 6.80 -8.76 11.94
C ILE A 23 6.90 -7.32 12.47
N ASP A 24 8.12 -6.89 12.84
CA ASP A 24 8.37 -5.58 13.43
C ASP A 24 7.82 -4.42 12.59
N SER A 25 8.03 -4.44 11.28
CA SER A 25 7.50 -3.40 10.38
C SER A 25 5.98 -3.32 10.43
N HIS A 26 5.32 -4.47 10.45
CA HIS A 26 3.86 -4.55 10.55
C HIS A 26 3.36 -3.99 11.88
N ILE A 27 4.01 -4.38 12.97
CA ILE A 27 3.69 -3.88 14.32
C ILE A 27 3.80 -2.36 14.36
N LEU A 28 4.91 -1.80 13.88
CA LEU A 28 5.15 -0.37 13.91
C LEU A 28 4.17 0.40 13.03
N LEU A 29 3.86 -0.09 11.85
CA LEU A 29 2.89 0.55 10.95
C LEU A 29 1.50 0.62 11.56
N LEU A 30 1.04 -0.46 12.19
CA LEU A 30 -0.26 -0.49 12.86
C LEU A 30 -0.28 0.44 14.08
N ARG A 31 0.74 0.40 14.92
CA ARG A 31 0.81 1.22 16.13
C ARG A 31 0.94 2.70 15.80
N ALA A 32 1.67 3.05 14.75
CA ALA A 32 1.82 4.43 14.30
C ALA A 32 0.57 4.97 13.60
N GLY A 33 -0.43 4.12 13.33
CA GLY A 33 -1.64 4.55 12.64
C GLY A 33 -1.44 4.82 11.15
N MET A 34 -0.40 4.23 10.55
CA MET A 34 -0.13 4.38 9.11
C MET A 34 -0.98 3.45 8.24
N ILE A 35 -1.35 2.30 8.78
CA ILE A 35 -2.23 1.33 8.10
C ILE A 35 -3.33 0.89 9.03
N ARG A 36 -4.43 0.40 8.45
CA ARG A 36 -5.55 -0.19 9.17
C ARG A 36 -6.01 -1.47 8.51
N LYS A 37 -6.30 -2.46 9.32
CA LYS A 37 -6.85 -3.73 8.86
C LYS A 37 -8.33 -3.57 8.52
N LEU A 38 -8.73 -4.03 7.34
CA LEU A 38 -10.13 -4.16 6.94
C LEU A 38 -10.63 -5.58 7.19
N VAL A 39 -9.93 -6.55 6.63
CA VAL A 39 -10.10 -7.98 6.88
C VAL A 39 -8.73 -8.63 6.87
N SER A 40 -8.63 -9.91 7.22
CA SER A 40 -7.36 -10.61 7.24
C SER A 40 -6.63 -10.48 5.89
N GLY A 41 -5.41 -9.95 5.93
CA GLY A 41 -4.57 -9.74 4.76
C GLY A 41 -4.94 -8.53 3.90
N VAL A 42 -5.96 -7.76 4.28
CA VAL A 42 -6.39 -6.57 3.53
C VAL A 42 -6.29 -5.35 4.44
N TYR A 43 -5.49 -4.37 4.02
CA TYR A 43 -5.21 -3.16 4.80
C TYR A 43 -5.49 -1.90 3.98
N GLY A 44 -5.95 -0.86 4.66
CA GLY A 44 -6.01 0.49 4.11
C GLY A 44 -4.81 1.30 4.59
N PHE A 45 -4.32 2.18 3.73
CA PHE A 45 -3.29 3.14 4.11
C PHE A 45 -3.93 4.40 4.65
N MET A 46 -3.53 4.80 5.85
CA MET A 46 -3.97 6.04 6.46
C MET A 46 -3.11 7.21 5.93
N PRO A 47 -3.48 8.48 6.21
CA PRO A 47 -2.82 9.61 5.54
C PRO A 47 -1.30 9.62 5.57
N LEU A 48 -0.66 9.35 6.69
CA LEU A 48 0.80 9.31 6.77
C LEU A 48 1.39 8.12 6.01
N GLY A 49 0.75 6.95 6.14
CA GLY A 49 1.17 5.74 5.41
C GLY A 49 1.06 5.93 3.90
N TRP A 50 -0.02 6.55 3.44
CA TRP A 50 -0.23 6.84 2.03
C TRP A 50 0.81 7.85 1.50
N ARG A 51 1.15 8.88 2.28
CA ARG A 51 2.21 9.82 1.89
C ARG A 51 3.55 9.13 1.73
N SER A 52 3.90 8.24 2.64
CA SER A 52 5.14 7.46 2.55
C SER A 52 5.15 6.55 1.33
N LEU A 53 4.04 5.87 1.05
CA LEU A 53 3.91 5.00 -0.11
C LEU A 53 4.07 5.79 -1.41
N ARG A 54 3.47 6.96 -1.51
CA ARG A 54 3.59 7.82 -2.69
C ARG A 54 5.02 8.31 -2.92
N LYS A 55 5.76 8.57 -1.85
CA LYS A 55 7.18 8.92 -1.97
C LYS A 55 7.99 7.77 -2.56
N ILE A 56 7.72 6.55 -2.12
CA ILE A 56 8.36 5.35 -2.66
C ILE A 56 8.01 5.18 -4.15
N GLU A 57 6.76 5.33 -4.51
CA GLU A 57 6.31 5.28 -5.90
C GLU A 57 7.04 6.29 -6.78
N ASN A 58 7.20 7.52 -6.28
CA ASN A 58 7.87 8.59 -7.02
C ASN A 58 9.35 8.29 -7.22
N ILE A 59 10.02 7.70 -6.25
CA ILE A 59 11.42 7.27 -6.38
C ILE A 59 11.54 6.19 -7.46
N ILE A 60 10.69 5.18 -7.41
CA ILE A 60 10.67 4.10 -8.39
C ILE A 60 10.39 4.66 -9.79
N ARG A 61 9.39 5.54 -9.92
CA ARG A 61 9.05 6.16 -11.19
C ARG A 61 10.22 6.93 -11.77
N HIS A 62 10.90 7.72 -10.94
CA HIS A 62 12.07 8.50 -11.37
C HIS A 62 13.19 7.59 -11.91
N GLU A 63 13.51 6.53 -11.20
CA GLU A 63 14.54 5.58 -11.61
C GLU A 63 14.17 4.82 -12.87
N MET A 64 12.92 4.39 -13.00
CA MET A 64 12.45 3.68 -14.19
C MET A 64 12.40 4.58 -15.42
N ASP A 65 11.97 5.84 -15.26
CA ASP A 65 11.97 6.82 -16.35
C ASP A 65 13.40 7.11 -16.81
N ALA A 66 14.34 7.24 -15.89
CA ALA A 66 15.75 7.46 -16.21
C ALA A 66 16.37 6.28 -16.97
N ALA A 67 15.89 5.06 -16.71
CA ALA A 67 16.32 3.86 -17.43
C ALA A 67 15.63 3.66 -18.78
N GLY A 68 14.73 4.56 -19.18
CA GLY A 68 14.01 4.49 -20.44
C GLY A 68 12.71 3.71 -20.42
N GLY A 69 12.22 3.37 -19.23
CA GLY A 69 10.93 2.72 -19.08
C GLY A 69 9.76 3.66 -19.38
N GLN A 70 8.64 3.10 -19.76
CA GLN A 70 7.40 3.86 -19.99
C GLN A 70 6.32 3.33 -19.07
N GLU A 71 5.71 4.23 -18.30
CA GLU A 71 4.68 3.89 -17.34
C GLU A 71 3.33 3.71 -18.02
N ILE A 72 2.63 2.64 -17.65
CA ILE A 72 1.25 2.42 -18.07
C ILE A 72 0.40 2.13 -16.84
N LEU A 73 -0.88 2.41 -16.95
CA LEU A 73 -1.86 2.01 -15.95
C LEU A 73 -2.75 0.93 -16.55
N MET A 74 -2.62 -0.28 -16.04
CA MET A 74 -3.44 -1.39 -16.50
C MET A 74 -4.75 -1.44 -15.74
N SER A 75 -5.77 -2.05 -16.35
CA SER A 75 -7.06 -2.22 -15.72
C SER A 75 -6.95 -3.15 -14.51
N ALA A 76 -7.59 -2.77 -13.40
CA ALA A 76 -7.71 -3.63 -12.23
C ALA A 76 -8.63 -4.82 -12.50
N VAL A 77 -9.63 -4.64 -13.36
CA VAL A 77 -10.55 -5.70 -13.79
C VAL A 77 -10.07 -6.26 -15.12
N GLN A 78 -9.82 -7.55 -15.15
CA GLN A 78 -9.29 -8.22 -16.34
C GLN A 78 -10.23 -9.35 -16.79
N PRO A 79 -10.31 -9.63 -18.12
CA PRO A 79 -11.10 -10.73 -18.60
C PRO A 79 -10.59 -12.08 -18.08
N ALA A 80 -11.52 -12.95 -17.70
CA ALA A 80 -11.17 -14.29 -17.22
C ALA A 80 -10.38 -15.11 -18.25
N GLU A 81 -10.60 -14.86 -19.52
CA GLU A 81 -9.93 -15.55 -20.64
C GLU A 81 -8.41 -15.46 -20.56
N LEU A 82 -7.87 -14.31 -20.14
CA LEU A 82 -6.42 -14.14 -19.99
C LEU A 82 -5.84 -15.14 -18.99
N TRP A 83 -6.55 -15.35 -17.89
CA TRP A 83 -6.10 -16.25 -16.82
C TRP A 83 -6.34 -17.71 -17.19
N GLN A 84 -7.42 -18.00 -17.92
CA GLN A 84 -7.74 -19.34 -18.40
C GLN A 84 -6.72 -19.82 -19.44
N GLU A 85 -6.36 -18.97 -20.42
CA GLU A 85 -5.37 -19.29 -21.45
C GLU A 85 -3.99 -19.59 -20.86
N SER A 86 -3.59 -18.85 -19.81
CA SER A 86 -2.30 -19.05 -19.16
C SER A 86 -2.31 -20.18 -18.13
N GLY A 87 -3.45 -20.81 -17.88
CA GLY A 87 -3.60 -21.88 -16.89
C GLY A 87 -3.58 -21.37 -15.44
N ARG A 88 -3.79 -20.08 -15.22
CA ARG A 88 -3.71 -19.47 -13.88
C ARG A 88 -5.05 -19.25 -13.21
N TRP A 89 -6.15 -19.54 -13.91
CA TRP A 89 -7.49 -19.25 -13.40
C TRP A 89 -7.77 -19.86 -12.03
N PHE A 90 -7.32 -21.10 -11.80
CA PHE A 90 -7.52 -21.78 -10.52
C PHE A 90 -6.33 -21.63 -9.56
N SER A 91 -5.24 -20.97 -9.96
CA SER A 91 -4.02 -20.83 -9.14
C SER A 91 -3.97 -19.54 -8.34
N TYR A 92 -4.78 -18.55 -8.70
CA TYR A 92 -4.78 -17.23 -8.05
C TYR A 92 -6.17 -16.83 -7.58
#